data_c38794a982129856205eee454e88f887
#
_entry.id   c38794a982129856205eee454e88f887
#
_cell.length_a   1.000
_cell.length_b   1.000
_cell.length_c   1.000
_cell.angle_alpha   90.00
_cell.angle_beta   90.00
_cell.angle_gamma   90.00
#
_symmetry.space_group_name_H-M   'P 1'
#
loop_
_entity.id
_entity.type
_entity.pdbx_description
1 polymer ?
#
loop_
_entity_poly.entity_id
_entity_poly.type
_entity_poly.pdbx_seq_one_letter_code
_entity_poly.pdbx_strand_id
1 'polypeptide(L)'
;RPELFITEQEQAAADNLLEKYRIDSREKVVGLNPGARFGSSKCWPPEYFARLAELLQEKLNCRLLLFAGPGEDQIAGTIMDRSKAEIINTAADRIDLAVLKPMISRCDMLITNDTGPRHYAVAFDKPVVVIMGPTDPAYTNDNLEKTVLVRRELPCAPCHRPVCPLSHECMTRIYPEEVLDAALMLWRQNVNES
;
A
#
# COMPACT_ATOMS: atom_id res chain seq x y z
N ARG A 1 -7.79 -13.93 12.93
CA ARG A 1 -6.82 -12.96 12.42
C ARG A 1 -5.43 -13.27 12.92
N PRO A 2 -4.38 -13.02 12.14
CA PRO A 2 -3.02 -13.06 12.67
C PRO A 2 -2.86 -11.98 13.73
N GLU A 3 -2.19 -12.31 14.83
CA GLU A 3 -1.86 -11.34 15.88
C GLU A 3 -0.44 -10.84 15.65
N LEU A 4 -0.27 -9.51 15.68
CA LEU A 4 1.03 -8.85 15.61
C LEU A 4 1.19 -7.95 16.84
N PHE A 5 2.34 -8.08 17.48
CA PHE A 5 2.71 -7.26 18.63
C PHE A 5 3.70 -6.17 18.20
N ILE A 6 3.50 -4.98 18.71
CA ILE A 6 4.41 -3.84 18.58
C ILE A 6 5.09 -3.68 19.93
N THR A 7 6.42 -3.72 19.96
CA THR A 7 7.19 -3.46 21.16
C THR A 7 7.26 -1.95 21.42
N GLU A 8 7.55 -1.57 22.67
CA GLU A 8 7.75 -0.15 23.02
C GLU A 8 8.85 0.51 22.18
N GLN A 9 9.92 -0.22 21.88
CA GLN A 9 11.01 0.27 21.04
C GLN A 9 10.58 0.53 19.59
N GLU A 10 9.80 -0.38 19.00
CA GLU A 10 9.26 -0.22 17.66
C GLU A 10 8.28 0.95 17.60
N GLN A 11 7.43 1.10 18.60
CA GLN A 11 6.49 2.22 18.71
C GLN A 11 7.24 3.56 18.82
N ALA A 12 8.22 3.65 19.71
CA ALA A 12 9.02 4.87 19.87
C ALA A 12 9.75 5.26 18.58
N ALA A 13 10.26 4.28 17.82
CA ALA A 13 10.89 4.54 16.54
C ALA A 13 9.90 5.10 15.50
N ALA A 14 8.68 4.56 15.46
CA ALA A 14 7.63 5.09 14.58
C ALA A 14 7.16 6.49 15.02
N ASP A 15 6.99 6.73 16.32
CA ASP A 15 6.58 8.03 16.85
C ASP A 15 7.59 9.12 16.49
N ASN A 16 8.89 8.83 16.57
CA ASN A 16 9.95 9.75 16.13
C ASN A 16 9.86 10.08 14.63
N LEU A 17 9.50 9.09 13.77
CA LEU A 17 9.29 9.32 12.36
C LEU A 17 8.04 10.17 12.10
N LEU A 18 6.94 9.87 12.78
CA LEU A 18 5.70 10.65 12.65
C LEU A 18 5.90 12.10 13.07
N GLU A 19 6.66 12.34 14.16
CA GLU A 19 7.06 13.68 14.58
C GLU A 19 7.95 14.38 13.53
N LYS A 20 8.98 13.69 13.01
CA LYS A 20 9.83 14.16 11.92
C LYS A 20 9.02 14.59 10.71
N TYR A 21 8.01 13.81 10.35
CA TYR A 21 7.11 14.08 9.21
C TYR A 21 5.99 15.05 9.54
N ARG A 22 5.90 15.52 10.79
CA ARG A 22 4.84 16.41 11.29
C ARG A 22 3.45 15.87 11.03
N ILE A 23 3.25 14.58 11.32
CA ILE A 23 1.95 13.92 11.22
C ILE A 23 1.28 13.96 12.58
N ASP A 24 0.22 14.75 12.71
CA ASP A 24 -0.61 14.83 13.92
C ASP A 24 -1.48 13.56 14.07
N SER A 25 -1.78 13.19 15.32
CA SER A 25 -2.60 12.01 15.62
C SER A 25 -4.03 12.09 15.03
N ARG A 26 -4.52 13.29 14.77
CA ARG A 26 -5.85 13.55 14.20
C ARG A 26 -5.86 13.56 12.68
N GLU A 27 -4.71 13.66 12.04
CA GLU A 27 -4.63 13.64 10.58
C GLU A 27 -4.93 12.25 10.04
N LYS A 28 -5.68 12.20 8.96
CA LYS A 28 -5.93 10.98 8.20
C LYS A 28 -4.70 10.61 7.36
N VAL A 29 -4.32 9.35 7.42
CA VAL A 29 -3.09 8.85 6.78
C VAL A 29 -3.40 7.65 5.89
N VAL A 30 -3.00 7.73 4.64
CA VAL A 30 -3.04 6.60 3.70
C VAL A 30 -1.62 6.16 3.39
N GLY A 31 -1.33 4.89 3.66
CA GLY A 31 -0.07 4.26 3.29
C GLY A 31 -0.09 3.74 1.85
N LEU A 32 0.96 4.01 1.10
CA LEU A 32 1.20 3.47 -0.25
C LEU A 32 2.42 2.55 -0.20
N ASN A 33 2.27 1.30 -0.62
CA ASN A 33 3.37 0.32 -0.65
C ASN A 33 3.55 -0.25 -2.07
N PRO A 34 4.36 0.39 -2.91
CA PRO A 34 4.48 0.08 -4.33
C PRO A 34 5.46 -1.05 -4.63
N GLY A 35 6.28 -1.45 -3.68
CA GLY A 35 7.28 -2.49 -3.86
C GLY A 35 6.73 -3.91 -3.79
N ALA A 36 7.53 -4.87 -4.24
CA ALA A 36 7.26 -6.29 -4.06
C ALA A 36 8.55 -7.13 -4.15
N ARG A 37 8.95 -7.72 -3.03
CA ARG A 37 10.16 -8.54 -2.95
C ARG A 37 10.12 -9.78 -3.87
N PHE A 38 8.95 -10.28 -4.18
CA PHE A 38 8.78 -11.45 -5.05
C PHE A 38 9.32 -11.22 -6.45
N GLY A 39 9.15 -9.99 -6.99
CA GLY A 39 9.60 -9.61 -8.32
C GLY A 39 8.74 -8.56 -8.99
N SER A 40 9.23 -8.02 -10.10
CA SER A 40 8.59 -6.91 -10.82
C SER A 40 7.20 -7.24 -11.37
N SER A 41 6.87 -8.52 -11.54
CA SER A 41 5.54 -8.95 -12.00
C SER A 41 4.40 -8.57 -11.05
N LYS A 42 4.69 -8.38 -9.74
CA LYS A 42 3.74 -7.92 -8.74
C LYS A 42 3.68 -6.40 -8.60
N CYS A 43 4.60 -5.66 -9.23
CA CYS A 43 4.65 -4.22 -9.09
C CYS A 43 3.67 -3.55 -10.06
N TRP A 44 2.70 -2.84 -9.50
CA TRP A 44 1.85 -1.94 -10.27
C TRP A 44 2.69 -0.76 -10.79
N PRO A 45 2.39 -0.18 -11.99
CA PRO A 45 3.21 0.89 -12.53
C PRO A 45 3.42 2.05 -11.55
N PRO A 46 4.66 2.53 -11.33
CA PRO A 46 4.92 3.64 -10.41
C PRO A 46 4.16 4.91 -10.79
N GLU A 47 4.02 5.20 -12.07
CA GLU A 47 3.24 6.33 -12.58
C GLU A 47 1.74 6.24 -12.23
N TYR A 48 1.22 5.04 -12.04
CA TYR A 48 -0.16 4.82 -11.60
C TYR A 48 -0.30 5.09 -10.09
N PHE A 49 0.71 4.73 -9.27
CA PHE A 49 0.76 5.15 -7.87
C PHE A 49 0.85 6.67 -7.74
N ALA A 50 1.65 7.31 -8.59
CA ALA A 50 1.75 8.78 -8.63
C ALA A 50 0.39 9.43 -8.92
N ARG A 51 -0.32 8.95 -9.94
CA ARG A 51 -1.67 9.43 -10.27
C ARG A 51 -2.68 9.14 -9.16
N LEU A 52 -2.64 7.95 -8.58
CA LEU A 52 -3.50 7.58 -7.46
C LEU A 52 -3.29 8.50 -6.26
N ALA A 53 -2.04 8.86 -5.95
CA ALA A 53 -1.72 9.76 -4.85
C ALA A 53 -2.39 11.15 -5.02
N GLU A 54 -2.38 11.71 -6.24
CA GLU A 54 -3.10 12.95 -6.55
C GLU A 54 -4.60 12.82 -6.30
N LEU A 55 -5.19 11.75 -6.81
CA LEU A 55 -6.62 11.47 -6.65
C LEU A 55 -7.03 11.28 -5.19
N LEU A 56 -6.22 10.56 -4.40
CA LEU A 56 -6.48 10.35 -2.97
C LEU A 56 -6.43 11.67 -2.20
N GLN A 57 -5.40 12.50 -2.45
CA GLN A 57 -5.27 13.77 -1.78
C GLN A 57 -6.42 14.72 -2.11
N GLU A 58 -6.85 14.75 -3.38
CA GLU A 58 -8.02 15.53 -3.82
C GLU A 58 -9.32 15.09 -3.13
N LYS A 59 -9.54 13.77 -2.98
CA LYS A 59 -10.82 13.21 -2.52
C LYS A 59 -10.91 13.02 -1.01
N LEU A 60 -9.79 12.74 -0.33
CA LEU A 60 -9.80 12.33 1.08
C LEU A 60 -9.18 13.36 2.03
N ASN A 61 -8.51 14.41 1.51
CA ASN A 61 -7.76 15.36 2.32
C ASN A 61 -6.89 14.66 3.38
N CYS A 62 -6.09 13.69 2.92
CA CYS A 62 -5.26 12.84 3.76
C CYS A 62 -3.77 13.10 3.57
N ARG A 63 -2.95 12.70 4.55
CA ARG A 63 -1.50 12.59 4.41
C ARG A 63 -1.16 11.29 3.71
N LEU A 64 -0.17 11.33 2.83
CA LEU A 64 0.27 10.16 2.08
C LEU A 64 1.66 9.73 2.53
N LEU A 65 1.79 8.49 3.02
CA LEU A 65 3.06 7.85 3.36
C LEU A 65 3.44 6.85 2.28
N LEU A 66 4.56 7.05 1.62
CA LEU A 66 5.12 6.11 0.65
C LEU A 66 6.14 5.22 1.34
N PHE A 67 5.81 3.95 1.51
CA PHE A 67 6.71 2.94 2.07
C PHE A 67 7.55 2.32 0.96
N ALA A 68 8.86 2.40 1.11
CA ALA A 68 9.80 1.78 0.19
C ALA A 68 10.81 0.95 0.99
N GLY A 69 10.92 -0.32 0.65
CA GLY A 69 11.90 -1.23 1.22
C GLY A 69 13.27 -1.11 0.56
N PRO A 70 14.26 -1.88 1.05
CA PRO A 70 15.59 -1.90 0.45
C PRO A 70 15.54 -2.28 -1.03
N GLY A 71 16.15 -1.45 -1.89
CA GLY A 71 16.21 -1.65 -3.34
C GLY A 71 14.98 -1.11 -4.10
N GLU A 72 14.06 -0.45 -3.43
CA GLU A 72 12.84 0.15 -4.03
C GLU A 72 12.97 1.66 -4.26
N ASP A 73 14.18 2.24 -4.05
CA ASP A 73 14.43 3.67 -4.20
C ASP A 73 14.03 4.22 -5.58
N GLN A 74 14.28 3.43 -6.64
CA GLN A 74 13.93 3.84 -8.00
C GLN A 74 12.40 3.93 -8.20
N ILE A 75 11.65 2.99 -7.62
CA ILE A 75 10.18 3.01 -7.67
C ILE A 75 9.66 4.24 -6.93
N ALA A 76 10.16 4.46 -5.71
CA ALA A 76 9.80 5.61 -4.90
C ALA A 76 10.15 6.94 -5.60
N GLY A 77 11.37 7.05 -6.15
CA GLY A 77 11.81 8.21 -6.93
C GLY A 77 10.89 8.50 -8.12
N THR A 78 10.53 7.47 -8.90
CA THR A 78 9.61 7.65 -10.04
C THR A 78 8.23 8.16 -9.59
N ILE A 79 7.70 7.67 -8.46
CA ILE A 79 6.42 8.14 -7.92
C ILE A 79 6.53 9.61 -7.52
N MET A 80 7.59 9.98 -6.79
CA MET A 80 7.82 11.35 -6.35
C MET A 80 7.97 12.33 -7.54
N ASP A 81 8.69 11.93 -8.57
CA ASP A 81 8.94 12.78 -9.75
C ASP A 81 7.71 12.97 -10.62
N ARG A 82 6.78 12.01 -10.61
CA ARG A 82 5.58 12.02 -11.46
C ARG A 82 4.35 12.58 -10.78
N SER A 83 4.31 12.61 -9.45
CA SER A 83 3.16 13.07 -8.69
C SER A 83 3.28 14.55 -8.31
N LYS A 84 2.15 15.26 -8.35
CA LYS A 84 1.98 16.59 -7.80
C LYS A 84 1.45 16.59 -6.36
N ALA A 85 1.11 15.42 -5.85
CA ALA A 85 0.63 15.28 -4.47
C ALA A 85 1.77 15.47 -3.47
N GLU A 86 1.43 15.93 -2.27
CA GLU A 86 2.35 15.97 -1.14
C GLU A 86 2.52 14.58 -0.55
N ILE A 87 3.55 13.85 -0.99
CA ILE A 87 3.85 12.50 -0.54
C ILE A 87 5.06 12.53 0.38
N ILE A 88 4.94 11.90 1.54
CA ILE A 88 6.07 11.68 2.46
C ILE A 88 6.74 10.37 2.06
N ASN A 89 7.93 10.48 1.46
CA ASN A 89 8.71 9.32 1.04
C ASN A 89 9.60 8.84 2.20
N THR A 90 9.36 7.62 2.68
CA THR A 90 10.11 7.04 3.80
C THR A 90 11.38 6.28 3.37
N ALA A 91 11.70 6.21 2.09
CA ALA A 91 12.85 5.45 1.58
C ALA A 91 14.18 5.88 2.22
N ALA A 92 14.39 7.19 2.44
CA ALA A 92 15.59 7.73 3.07
C ALA A 92 15.78 7.27 4.52
N ASP A 93 14.71 6.92 5.22
CA ASP A 93 14.74 6.46 6.62
C ASP A 93 15.02 4.97 6.75
N ARG A 94 15.06 4.25 5.63
CA ARG A 94 15.36 2.79 5.56
C ARG A 94 14.54 1.99 6.56
N ILE A 95 13.24 2.25 6.60
CA ILE A 95 12.30 1.60 7.53
C ILE A 95 12.37 0.08 7.33
N ASP A 96 12.72 -0.63 8.38
CA ASP A 96 12.69 -2.09 8.39
C ASP A 96 11.28 -2.63 8.70
N LEU A 97 11.14 -3.94 8.65
CA LEU A 97 9.85 -4.59 8.91
C LEU A 97 9.36 -4.39 10.37
N ALA A 98 10.26 -4.14 11.32
CA ALA A 98 9.91 -3.90 12.70
C ALA A 98 9.23 -2.53 12.86
N VAL A 99 9.83 -1.47 12.31
CA VAL A 99 9.26 -0.12 12.34
C VAL A 99 8.07 0.04 11.39
N LEU A 100 8.04 -0.71 10.29
CA LEU A 100 6.91 -0.71 9.36
C LEU A 100 5.60 -1.15 10.02
N LYS A 101 5.63 -2.05 11.01
CA LYS A 101 4.44 -2.50 11.75
C LYS A 101 3.68 -1.31 12.39
N PRO A 102 4.28 -0.53 13.32
CA PRO A 102 3.59 0.60 13.92
C PRO A 102 3.25 1.71 12.91
N MET A 103 4.06 1.91 11.87
CA MET A 103 3.75 2.87 10.82
C MET A 103 2.47 2.48 10.05
N ILE A 104 2.29 1.20 9.70
CA ILE A 104 1.04 0.70 9.10
C ILE A 104 -0.11 0.77 10.09
N SER A 105 0.11 0.44 11.36
CA SER A 105 -0.90 0.57 12.41
C SER A 105 -1.42 2.00 12.55
N ARG A 106 -0.56 3.01 12.30
CA ARG A 106 -0.96 4.43 12.32
C ARG A 106 -1.78 4.83 11.10
N CYS A 107 -1.67 4.12 9.99
CA CYS A 107 -2.45 4.44 8.80
C CYS A 107 -3.94 4.16 9.02
N ASP A 108 -4.80 4.98 8.43
CA ASP A 108 -6.24 4.73 8.34
C ASP A 108 -6.58 3.74 7.21
N MET A 109 -5.69 3.60 6.22
CA MET A 109 -5.81 2.66 5.11
C MET A 109 -4.42 2.35 4.52
N LEU A 110 -4.25 1.14 3.99
CA LEU A 110 -3.09 0.77 3.18
C LEU A 110 -3.51 0.43 1.75
N ILE A 111 -2.79 0.96 0.77
CA ILE A 111 -2.91 0.57 -0.65
C ILE A 111 -1.58 -0.06 -1.06
N THR A 112 -1.61 -1.30 -1.52
CA THR A 112 -0.39 -2.09 -1.68
C THR A 112 -0.50 -3.07 -2.84
N ASN A 113 0.63 -3.42 -3.43
CA ASN A 113 0.73 -4.65 -4.22
C ASN A 113 0.54 -5.89 -3.31
N ASP A 114 0.32 -7.06 -3.90
CA ASP A 114 0.22 -8.33 -3.16
C ASP A 114 1.57 -8.72 -2.54
N THR A 115 1.86 -8.22 -1.34
CA THR A 115 3.15 -8.35 -0.64
C THR A 115 2.98 -8.37 0.88
N GLY A 116 4.05 -8.66 1.62
CA GLY A 116 4.03 -8.84 3.09
C GLY A 116 3.30 -7.76 3.89
N PRO A 117 3.51 -6.47 3.65
CA PRO A 117 2.87 -5.37 4.38
C PRO A 117 1.34 -5.42 4.44
N ARG A 118 0.66 -6.02 3.45
CA ARG A 118 -0.79 -6.22 3.49
C ARG A 118 -1.25 -7.00 4.73
N HIS A 119 -0.46 -8.00 5.13
CA HIS A 119 -0.79 -8.84 6.29
C HIS A 119 -0.65 -8.07 7.61
N TYR A 120 0.22 -7.05 7.67
CA TYR A 120 0.29 -6.16 8.82
C TYR A 120 -0.99 -5.32 8.95
N ALA A 121 -1.44 -4.74 7.84
CA ALA A 121 -2.68 -3.98 7.85
C ALA A 121 -3.88 -4.85 8.27
N VAL A 122 -3.98 -6.08 7.74
CA VAL A 122 -5.02 -7.06 8.14
C VAL A 122 -4.94 -7.39 9.62
N ALA A 123 -3.73 -7.61 10.17
CA ALA A 123 -3.53 -7.93 11.59
C ALA A 123 -3.95 -6.76 12.51
N PHE A 124 -3.73 -5.52 12.07
CA PHE A 124 -4.13 -4.31 12.79
C PHE A 124 -5.56 -3.83 12.45
N ASP A 125 -6.36 -4.66 11.80
CA ASP A 125 -7.75 -4.35 11.43
C ASP A 125 -7.91 -3.10 10.56
N LYS A 126 -6.90 -2.82 9.72
CA LYS A 126 -6.91 -1.65 8.83
C LYS A 126 -7.52 -1.99 7.48
N PRO A 127 -8.27 -1.06 6.86
CA PRO A 127 -8.69 -1.19 5.47
C PRO A 127 -7.50 -1.36 4.54
N VAL A 128 -7.62 -2.30 3.60
CA VAL A 128 -6.55 -2.59 2.63
C VAL A 128 -7.10 -2.70 1.22
N VAL A 129 -6.52 -1.94 0.31
CA VAL A 129 -6.69 -2.17 -1.13
C VAL A 129 -5.46 -2.92 -1.64
N VAL A 130 -5.65 -4.11 -2.16
CA VAL A 130 -4.58 -4.95 -2.71
C VAL A 130 -4.67 -5.00 -4.22
N ILE A 131 -3.61 -4.54 -4.89
CA ILE A 131 -3.46 -4.65 -6.34
C ILE A 131 -2.78 -5.98 -6.64
N MET A 132 -3.51 -6.88 -7.32
CA MET A 132 -3.08 -8.26 -7.50
C MET A 132 -3.11 -8.67 -8.97
N GLY A 133 -1.98 -9.13 -9.49
CA GLY A 133 -1.84 -9.57 -10.88
C GLY A 133 -1.47 -11.05 -11.03
N PRO A 134 -0.19 -11.42 -10.84
CA PRO A 134 0.32 -12.73 -11.23
C PRO A 134 0.02 -13.87 -10.26
N THR A 135 -0.52 -13.58 -9.07
CA THR A 135 -0.73 -14.57 -8.00
C THR A 135 -2.19 -14.95 -7.87
N ASP A 136 -2.44 -16.17 -7.35
CA ASP A 136 -3.78 -16.67 -7.09
C ASP A 136 -4.29 -16.11 -5.75
N PRO A 137 -5.44 -15.43 -5.73
CA PRO A 137 -6.06 -14.94 -4.49
C PRO A 137 -6.31 -16.06 -3.47
N ALA A 138 -6.54 -17.28 -3.91
CA ALA A 138 -6.85 -18.42 -3.04
C ALA A 138 -5.74 -18.70 -2.00
N TYR A 139 -4.49 -18.29 -2.27
CA TYR A 139 -3.40 -18.45 -1.30
C TYR A 139 -3.46 -17.45 -0.12
N THR A 140 -4.27 -16.40 -0.23
CA THR A 140 -4.26 -15.28 0.73
C THR A 140 -5.66 -14.69 0.92
N ASN A 141 -6.70 -15.52 0.85
CA ASN A 141 -8.09 -15.09 0.94
C ASN A 141 -8.68 -15.11 2.36
N ASP A 142 -7.84 -15.23 3.38
CA ASP A 142 -8.26 -15.19 4.77
C ASP A 142 -8.37 -13.76 5.29
N ASN A 143 -9.35 -13.50 6.17
CA ASN A 143 -9.55 -12.22 6.88
C ASN A 143 -9.68 -11.02 5.92
N LEU A 144 -10.57 -11.14 4.94
CA LEU A 144 -10.78 -10.11 3.90
C LEU A 144 -11.89 -9.11 4.23
N GLU A 145 -12.40 -9.05 5.47
CA GLU A 145 -13.56 -8.23 5.86
C GLU A 145 -13.36 -6.74 5.55
N LYS A 146 -12.12 -6.25 5.68
CA LYS A 146 -11.71 -4.87 5.36
C LYS A 146 -10.72 -4.82 4.19
N THR A 147 -10.79 -5.80 3.28
CA THR A 147 -9.86 -5.90 2.15
C THR A 147 -10.60 -5.91 0.83
N VAL A 148 -10.16 -5.09 -0.12
CA VAL A 148 -10.60 -5.14 -1.52
C VAL A 148 -9.43 -5.58 -2.39
N LEU A 149 -9.63 -6.65 -3.16
CA LEU A 149 -8.69 -7.11 -4.16
C LEU A 149 -9.05 -6.50 -5.51
N VAL A 150 -8.18 -5.67 -6.07
CA VAL A 150 -8.31 -5.13 -7.42
C VAL A 150 -7.44 -5.96 -8.36
N ARG A 151 -8.08 -6.68 -9.29
CA ARG A 151 -7.39 -7.62 -10.18
C ARG A 151 -8.03 -7.67 -11.58
N ARG A 152 -7.29 -8.23 -12.52
CA ARG A 152 -7.78 -8.57 -13.86
C ARG A 152 -7.74 -10.08 -14.09
N GLU A 153 -8.82 -10.60 -14.61
CA GLU A 153 -8.85 -11.99 -15.10
C GLU A 153 -8.27 -12.01 -16.51
N LEU A 154 -7.17 -12.73 -16.67
CA LEU A 154 -6.50 -12.91 -17.95
C LEU A 154 -6.16 -14.39 -18.15
N PRO A 155 -6.11 -14.88 -19.39
CA PRO A 155 -5.77 -16.29 -19.67
C PRO A 155 -4.39 -16.70 -19.13
N CYS A 156 -3.46 -15.75 -18.94
CA CYS A 156 -2.13 -16.02 -18.42
C CYS A 156 -2.03 -15.87 -16.88
N ALA A 157 -3.08 -15.45 -16.19
CA ALA A 157 -3.08 -15.25 -14.73
C ALA A 157 -4.04 -16.25 -14.05
N PRO A 158 -3.62 -16.85 -12.91
CA PRO A 158 -2.36 -16.65 -12.20
C PRO A 158 -1.19 -17.39 -12.85
N CYS A 159 -0.02 -16.75 -12.97
CA CYS A 159 1.16 -17.37 -13.57
C CYS A 159 2.30 -17.63 -12.57
N HIS A 160 2.27 -17.00 -11.39
CA HIS A 160 3.26 -17.13 -10.32
C HIS A 160 4.72 -16.87 -10.76
N ARG A 161 4.93 -16.05 -11.78
CA ARG A 161 6.28 -15.72 -12.27
C ARG A 161 6.80 -14.44 -11.62
N PRO A 162 8.06 -14.39 -11.19
CA PRO A 162 8.63 -13.17 -10.59
C PRO A 162 8.83 -12.03 -11.61
N VAL A 163 9.00 -12.38 -12.89
CA VAL A 163 9.11 -11.43 -14.00
C VAL A 163 8.10 -11.81 -15.07
N CYS A 164 7.35 -10.83 -15.56
CA CYS A 164 6.39 -11.05 -16.64
C CYS A 164 7.12 -11.21 -17.97
N PRO A 165 6.93 -12.32 -18.71
CA PRO A 165 7.50 -12.51 -20.05
C PRO A 165 6.66 -11.87 -21.16
N LEU A 166 5.51 -11.27 -20.82
CA LEU A 166 4.55 -10.66 -21.74
C LEU A 166 4.46 -9.15 -21.47
N SER A 167 3.31 -8.54 -21.78
CA SER A 167 3.04 -7.10 -21.67
C SER A 167 2.58 -6.63 -20.28
N HIS A 168 2.60 -7.50 -19.27
CA HIS A 168 2.25 -7.19 -17.87
C HIS A 168 0.80 -6.68 -17.67
N GLU A 169 -0.10 -7.09 -18.54
CA GLU A 169 -1.48 -6.57 -18.60
C GLU A 169 -2.30 -6.83 -17.32
N CYS A 170 -1.95 -7.87 -16.54
CA CYS A 170 -2.60 -8.13 -15.27
C CYS A 170 -2.41 -6.99 -14.24
N MET A 171 -1.40 -6.15 -14.44
CA MET A 171 -1.15 -4.95 -13.63
C MET A 171 -1.46 -3.67 -14.41
N THR A 172 -1.00 -3.55 -15.65
CA THR A 172 -1.15 -2.31 -16.43
C THR A 172 -2.58 -2.00 -16.86
N ARG A 173 -3.49 -2.99 -16.86
CA ARG A 173 -4.93 -2.77 -17.11
C ARG A 173 -5.74 -2.45 -15.84
N ILE A 174 -5.13 -2.41 -14.68
CA ILE A 174 -5.75 -1.87 -13.47
C ILE A 174 -5.45 -0.36 -13.46
N TYR A 175 -6.47 0.48 -13.62
CA TYR A 175 -6.27 1.92 -13.69
C TYR A 175 -6.36 2.59 -12.31
N PRO A 176 -5.71 3.75 -12.10
CA PRO A 176 -5.73 4.46 -10.82
C PRO A 176 -7.12 4.78 -10.30
N GLU A 177 -8.05 5.10 -11.18
CA GLU A 177 -9.43 5.43 -10.84
C GLU A 177 -10.17 4.24 -10.21
N GLU A 178 -9.89 3.02 -10.66
CA GLU A 178 -10.50 1.80 -10.10
C GLU A 178 -9.97 1.51 -8.69
N VAL A 179 -8.66 1.74 -8.48
CA VAL A 179 -8.04 1.60 -7.16
C VAL A 179 -8.56 2.69 -6.21
N LEU A 180 -8.79 3.90 -6.72
CA LEU A 180 -9.43 4.98 -5.98
C LEU A 180 -10.86 4.60 -5.57
N ASP A 181 -11.67 4.06 -6.48
CA ASP A 181 -13.05 3.66 -6.19
C ASP A 181 -13.10 2.60 -5.07
N ALA A 182 -12.20 1.62 -5.11
CA ALA A 182 -12.03 0.63 -4.06
C ALA A 182 -11.63 1.28 -2.72
N ALA A 183 -10.71 2.24 -2.75
CA ALA A 183 -10.30 2.99 -1.57
C ALA A 183 -11.44 3.82 -0.98
N LEU A 184 -12.18 4.55 -1.80
CA LEU A 184 -13.32 5.35 -1.36
C LEU A 184 -14.46 4.49 -0.76
N MET A 185 -14.69 3.30 -1.30
CA MET A 185 -15.67 2.36 -0.76
C MET A 185 -15.29 1.95 0.66
N LEU A 186 -14.05 1.48 0.88
CA LEU A 186 -13.55 1.09 2.20
C LEU A 186 -13.50 2.26 3.17
N TRP A 187 -13.11 3.44 2.68
CA TRP A 187 -13.04 4.65 3.52
C TRP A 187 -14.39 5.01 4.12
N ARG A 188 -15.46 4.98 3.30
CA ARG A 188 -16.83 5.28 3.76
C ARG A 188 -17.35 4.26 4.77
N GLN A 189 -17.00 2.99 4.61
CA GLN A 189 -17.39 1.93 5.54
C GLN A 189 -16.78 2.16 6.92
N ASN A 190 -15.48 2.51 6.99
CA ASN A 190 -14.80 2.76 8.25
C ASN A 190 -15.24 4.03 8.98
N VAL A 191 -15.56 5.10 8.26
CA VAL A 191 -16.06 6.35 8.89
C VAL A 191 -17.40 6.15 9.54
N ASN A 192 -18.22 5.21 9.04
CA ASN A 192 -19.55 4.90 9.61
C ASN A 192 -19.48 3.95 10.81
N GLU A 193 -18.33 3.29 11.06
CA GLU A 193 -18.12 2.35 12.18
C GLU A 193 -17.35 2.98 13.36
N SER A 194 -16.84 4.21 13.21
CA SER A 194 -16.09 4.98 14.21
C SER A 194 -16.96 6.02 14.91
#